data_897eb2985c69db8195aef2bbb05eb2a2
#
_entry.id   897eb2985c69db8195aef2bbb05eb2a2
#
_cell.length_a   1.000
_cell.length_b   1.000
_cell.length_c   1.000
_cell.angle_alpha   90.00
_cell.angle_beta   90.00
_cell.angle_gamma   90.00
#
_symmetry.space_group_name_H-M   'P 1'
#
loop_
_entity.id
_entity.type
_entity.pdbx_description
1 polymer ?
#
loop_
_entity_poly.entity_id
_entity_poly.type
_entity_poly.pdbx_seq_one_letter_code
_entity_poly.pdbx_strand_id
1 'polypeptide(L)'
;RFLMEQGHPEEARICMTHTFQYQNPEAVYDSWDCTEEELDWVRRYLSQITYDDYDRLIQLCDALSLADGYCIAEKKMVSSILKFGWKDTTEAKWKAILCLKDYFDNIINGDVYALF
;
A
#
# COMPACT_ATOMS: atom_id res chain seq x y z
N ARG A 1 -12.04 -0.52 11.31
CA ARG A 1 -12.81 -0.30 12.53
C ARG A 1 -13.62 -1.54 12.92
N PHE A 2 -14.47 -2.04 12.04
CA PHE A 2 -15.28 -3.25 12.30
C PHE A 2 -14.47 -4.44 12.82
N LEU A 3 -13.34 -4.78 12.15
CA LEU A 3 -12.48 -5.89 12.57
C LEU A 3 -11.87 -5.68 13.95
N MET A 4 -11.52 -4.44 14.31
CA MET A 4 -11.03 -4.12 15.66
C MET A 4 -12.09 -4.39 16.72
N GLU A 5 -13.34 -4.01 16.45
CA GLU A 5 -14.49 -4.24 17.35
C GLU A 5 -14.82 -5.73 17.49
N GLN A 6 -14.50 -6.55 16.47
CA GLN A 6 -14.70 -8.00 16.47
C GLN A 6 -13.50 -8.77 17.04
N GLY A 7 -12.47 -8.12 17.55
CA GLY A 7 -11.33 -8.78 18.18
C GLY A 7 -10.24 -9.23 17.20
N HIS A 8 -10.14 -8.59 16.02
CA HIS A 8 -9.14 -8.87 14.98
C HIS A 8 -8.26 -7.65 14.70
N PRO A 9 -7.46 -7.18 15.69
CA PRO A 9 -6.71 -5.93 15.53
C PRO A 9 -5.54 -6.03 14.52
N GLU A 10 -4.93 -7.20 14.37
CA GLU A 10 -3.82 -7.39 13.42
C GLU A 10 -4.32 -7.39 11.98
N GLU A 11 -5.41 -8.10 11.71
CA GLU A 11 -6.07 -8.10 10.41
C GLU A 11 -6.62 -6.72 10.07
N ALA A 12 -7.15 -6.01 11.06
CA ALA A 12 -7.60 -4.63 10.89
C ALA A 12 -6.43 -3.72 10.51
N ARG A 13 -5.26 -3.88 11.12
CA ARG A 13 -4.05 -3.13 10.77
C ARG A 13 -3.66 -3.36 9.32
N ILE A 14 -3.60 -4.60 8.86
CA ILE A 14 -3.26 -4.94 7.48
C ILE A 14 -4.26 -4.34 6.50
N CYS A 15 -5.57 -4.38 6.81
CA CYS A 15 -6.59 -3.72 6.00
C CYS A 15 -6.36 -2.21 5.89
N MET A 16 -5.86 -1.58 6.95
CA MET A 16 -5.55 -0.16 6.95
C MET A 16 -4.27 0.17 6.18
N THR A 17 -3.25 -0.67 6.28
CA THR A 17 -1.89 -0.33 5.81
C THR A 17 -1.59 -0.78 4.39
N HIS A 18 -2.37 -1.73 3.83
CA HIS A 18 -2.04 -2.43 2.58
C HIS A 18 -1.84 -1.51 1.36
N THR A 19 -2.51 -0.37 1.31
CA THR A 19 -2.40 0.58 0.20
C THR A 19 -1.47 1.78 0.51
N PHE A 20 -0.92 1.85 1.73
CA PHE A 20 -0.07 2.97 2.16
C PHE A 20 1.40 2.56 2.17
N GLN A 21 1.94 2.15 1.02
CA GLN A 21 3.36 1.86 0.84
C GLN A 21 4.22 3.06 1.24
N TYR A 22 3.80 4.27 0.88
CA TYR A 22 4.23 5.51 1.51
C TYR A 22 3.26 5.86 2.64
N GLN A 23 3.75 5.95 3.87
CA GLN A 23 2.93 6.06 5.10
C GLN A 23 2.33 7.47 5.25
N ASN A 24 1.54 7.87 4.27
CA ASN A 24 0.86 9.15 4.21
C ASN A 24 -0.54 8.95 3.61
N PRO A 25 -1.63 9.27 4.33
CA PRO A 25 -3.00 9.09 3.83
C PRO A 25 -3.32 9.89 2.57
N GLU A 26 -2.56 10.93 2.26
CA GLU A 26 -2.70 11.69 1.01
C GLU A 26 -2.10 10.95 -0.20
N ALA A 27 -1.31 9.91 0.01
CA ALA A 27 -0.62 9.16 -1.03
C ALA A 27 -1.49 8.02 -1.60
N VAL A 28 -2.71 8.32 -1.95
CA VAL A 28 -3.61 7.41 -2.68
C VAL A 28 -3.79 7.90 -4.12
N TYR A 29 -4.04 6.99 -5.05
CA TYR A 29 -4.24 7.35 -6.45
C TYR A 29 -5.58 8.05 -6.67
N ASP A 30 -6.62 7.60 -6.00
CA ASP A 30 -7.97 8.16 -6.07
C ASP A 30 -8.21 9.20 -4.96
N SER A 31 -9.37 9.83 -4.96
CA SER A 31 -9.81 10.72 -3.89
C SER A 31 -10.42 9.93 -2.73
N TRP A 32 -10.36 10.50 -1.53
CA TRP A 32 -11.02 9.93 -0.38
C TRP A 32 -12.55 10.10 -0.47
N ASP A 33 -13.27 9.00 -0.27
CA ASP A 33 -14.71 8.97 -0.15
C ASP A 33 -15.09 8.76 1.32
N CYS A 34 -14.74 9.73 2.16
CA CYS A 34 -15.00 9.68 3.58
C CYS A 34 -15.11 11.10 4.15
N THR A 35 -15.58 11.21 5.40
CA THR A 35 -15.63 12.48 6.10
C THR A 35 -14.24 12.94 6.54
N GLU A 36 -14.07 14.24 6.81
CA GLU A 36 -12.83 14.78 7.37
C GLU A 36 -12.48 14.14 8.72
N GLU A 37 -13.47 13.81 9.52
CA GLU A 37 -13.27 13.13 10.81
C GLU A 37 -12.70 11.72 10.62
N GLU A 38 -13.20 10.97 9.64
CA GLU A 38 -12.68 9.65 9.29
C GLU A 38 -11.26 9.74 8.74
N LEU A 39 -10.97 10.72 7.89
CA LEU A 39 -9.63 10.95 7.35
C LEU A 39 -8.64 11.34 8.45
N ASP A 40 -9.04 12.19 9.40
CA ASP A 40 -8.21 12.53 10.55
C ASP A 40 -7.92 11.32 11.44
N TRP A 41 -8.89 10.42 11.59
CA TRP A 41 -8.69 9.17 12.30
C TRP A 41 -7.62 8.30 11.60
N VAL A 42 -7.69 8.20 10.27
CA VAL A 42 -6.68 7.47 9.47
C VAL A 42 -5.29 8.10 9.62
N ARG A 43 -5.19 9.44 9.54
CA ARG A 43 -3.92 10.16 9.73
C ARG A 43 -3.30 9.85 11.09
N ARG A 44 -4.10 9.91 12.15
CA ARG A 44 -3.64 9.60 13.52
C ARG A 44 -3.23 8.14 13.65
N TYR A 45 -4.02 7.23 13.11
CA TYR A 45 -3.72 5.80 13.13
C TYR A 45 -2.36 5.50 12.45
N LEU A 46 -2.17 5.98 11.23
CA LEU A 46 -0.92 5.76 10.47
C LEU A 46 0.30 6.40 11.14
N SER A 47 0.12 7.53 11.84
CA SER A 47 1.22 8.20 12.53
C SER A 47 1.71 7.47 13.78
N GLN A 48 0.90 6.57 14.35
CA GLN A 48 1.17 5.88 15.60
C GLN A 48 1.70 4.46 15.42
N ILE A 49 1.62 3.89 14.22
CA ILE A 49 2.03 2.51 13.96
C ILE A 49 3.40 2.45 13.29
N THR A 50 4.11 1.34 13.54
CA THR A 50 5.32 0.97 12.82
C THR A 50 5.02 -0.25 11.97
N TYR A 51 5.36 -0.20 10.68
CA TYR A 51 5.16 -1.33 9.77
C TYR A 51 6.10 -2.48 10.14
N ASP A 52 5.55 -3.69 10.15
CA ASP A 52 6.30 -4.93 10.20
C ASP A 52 6.34 -5.62 8.82
N ASP A 53 6.93 -6.81 8.76
CA ASP A 53 7.06 -7.54 7.49
C ASP A 53 5.72 -8.05 6.94
N TYR A 54 4.70 -8.24 7.78
CA TYR A 54 3.36 -8.57 7.30
C TYR A 54 2.71 -7.40 6.58
N ASP A 55 2.83 -6.18 7.13
CA ASP A 55 2.37 -4.97 6.44
C ASP A 55 3.09 -4.82 5.09
N ARG A 56 4.42 -4.95 5.08
CA ARG A 56 5.24 -4.82 3.87
C ARG A 56 4.89 -5.85 2.81
N LEU A 57 4.70 -7.11 3.22
CA LEU A 57 4.37 -8.19 2.29
C LEU A 57 3.02 -7.94 1.60
N ILE A 58 2.00 -7.58 2.35
CA ILE A 58 0.68 -7.31 1.78
C ILE A 58 0.69 -6.03 0.93
N GLN A 59 1.45 -5.02 1.32
CA GLN A 59 1.67 -3.82 0.50
C GLN A 59 2.33 -4.15 -0.84
N LEU A 60 3.30 -5.06 -0.85
CA LEU A 60 3.91 -5.54 -2.10
C LEU A 60 2.88 -6.34 -2.92
N CYS A 61 2.13 -7.24 -2.31
CA CYS A 61 1.09 -8.00 -3.01
C CYS A 61 0.05 -7.08 -3.64
N ASP A 62 -0.35 -6.02 -2.94
CA ASP A 62 -1.25 -5.00 -3.50
C ASP A 62 -0.64 -4.33 -4.73
N ALA A 63 0.65 -3.97 -4.66
CA ALA A 63 1.36 -3.33 -5.76
C ALA A 63 1.56 -4.26 -6.98
N LEU A 64 1.47 -5.58 -6.78
CA LEU A 64 1.63 -6.59 -7.85
C LEU A 64 0.30 -7.16 -8.36
N SER A 65 -0.82 -6.54 -8.00
CA SER A 65 -2.16 -7.06 -8.32
C SER A 65 -3.02 -6.02 -9.01
N LEU A 66 -3.67 -6.45 -10.09
CA LEU A 66 -4.78 -5.76 -10.74
C LEU A 66 -6.02 -6.65 -10.66
N ALA A 67 -7.19 -6.11 -11.04
CA ALA A 67 -8.45 -6.85 -10.99
C ALA A 67 -8.44 -8.14 -11.83
N ASP A 68 -7.64 -8.19 -12.87
CA ASP A 68 -7.50 -9.34 -13.78
C ASP A 68 -6.32 -10.26 -13.42
N GLY A 69 -5.64 -10.00 -12.29
CA GLY A 69 -4.61 -10.88 -11.76
C GLY A 69 -3.28 -10.21 -11.48
N TYR A 70 -2.23 -11.02 -11.45
CA TYR A 70 -0.86 -10.57 -11.19
C TYR A 70 -0.34 -9.64 -12.28
N CYS A 71 0.43 -8.65 -11.85
CA CYS A 71 1.21 -7.80 -12.73
C CYS A 71 2.53 -7.36 -12.07
N ILE A 72 3.49 -6.89 -12.87
CA ILE A 72 4.65 -6.21 -12.31
C ILE A 72 4.23 -4.85 -11.75
N ALA A 73 4.95 -4.37 -10.72
CA ALA A 73 4.59 -3.11 -10.04
C ALA A 73 4.54 -1.92 -11.01
N GLU A 74 5.48 -1.85 -11.94
CA GLU A 74 5.59 -0.77 -12.92
C GLU A 74 4.33 -0.67 -13.80
N LYS A 75 3.74 -1.81 -14.18
CA LYS A 75 2.49 -1.82 -14.95
C LYS A 75 1.34 -1.21 -14.15
N LYS A 76 1.18 -1.59 -12.89
CA LYS A 76 0.15 -1.03 -12.01
C LYS A 76 0.39 0.46 -11.76
N MET A 77 1.62 0.85 -11.53
CA MET A 77 2.02 2.25 -11.32
C MET A 77 1.60 3.11 -12.52
N VAL A 78 1.96 2.70 -13.73
CA VAL A 78 1.59 3.41 -14.97
C VAL A 78 0.09 3.41 -15.18
N SER A 79 -0.59 2.27 -15.02
CA SER A 79 -2.04 2.16 -15.17
C SER A 79 -2.79 3.09 -14.23
N SER A 80 -2.30 3.22 -12.99
CA SER A 80 -2.89 4.11 -12.00
C SER A 80 -2.76 5.59 -12.37
N ILE A 81 -1.61 5.98 -12.93
CA ILE A 81 -1.40 7.36 -13.40
C ILE A 81 -2.27 7.67 -14.62
N LEU A 82 -2.41 6.74 -15.54
CA LEU A 82 -3.28 6.91 -16.71
C LEU A 82 -4.75 7.05 -16.32
N LYS A 83 -5.15 6.43 -15.20
CA LYS A 83 -6.54 6.49 -14.70
C LYS A 83 -6.82 7.71 -13.80
N PHE A 84 -5.90 8.01 -12.89
CA PHE A 84 -6.14 8.99 -11.82
C PHE A 84 -5.28 10.27 -11.93
N GLY A 85 -4.25 10.27 -12.78
CA GLY A 85 -3.32 11.38 -12.93
C GLY A 85 -2.20 11.41 -11.90
N TRP A 86 -1.23 12.28 -12.14
CA TRP A 86 -0.09 12.50 -11.26
C TRP A 86 -0.45 13.45 -10.11
N LYS A 87 0.00 13.11 -8.89
CA LYS A 87 -0.17 13.94 -7.68
C LYS A 87 1.20 14.24 -7.06
N ASP A 88 1.27 15.21 -6.15
CA ASP A 88 2.51 15.57 -5.45
C ASP A 88 3.11 14.41 -4.65
N THR A 89 2.26 13.48 -4.20
CA THR A 89 2.68 12.30 -3.42
C THR A 89 3.04 11.09 -4.27
N THR A 90 2.80 11.12 -5.58
CA THR A 90 2.96 9.95 -6.47
C THR A 90 4.41 9.49 -6.54
N GLU A 91 5.38 10.40 -6.69
CA GLU A 91 6.79 10.04 -6.74
C GLU A 91 7.24 9.32 -5.46
N ALA A 92 6.88 9.84 -4.30
CA ALA A 92 7.22 9.22 -3.01
C ALA A 92 6.58 7.84 -2.86
N LYS A 93 5.33 7.68 -3.29
CA LYS A 93 4.65 6.39 -3.31
C LYS A 93 5.34 5.40 -4.24
N TRP A 94 5.73 5.82 -5.43
CA TRP A 94 6.45 4.97 -6.38
C TRP A 94 7.81 4.53 -5.84
N LYS A 95 8.57 5.44 -5.23
CA LYS A 95 9.84 5.11 -4.57
C LYS A 95 9.62 4.09 -3.45
N ALA A 96 8.58 4.25 -2.64
CA ALA A 96 8.25 3.31 -1.58
C ALA A 96 7.90 1.91 -2.12
N ILE A 97 7.14 1.81 -3.20
CA ILE A 97 6.80 0.54 -3.85
C ILE A 97 8.06 -0.15 -4.39
N LEU A 98 8.93 0.58 -5.08
CA LEU A 98 10.18 0.02 -5.61
C LEU A 98 11.12 -0.43 -4.47
N CYS A 99 11.19 0.30 -3.37
CA CYS A 99 11.92 -0.11 -2.18
C CYS A 99 11.37 -1.40 -1.57
N LEU A 100 10.05 -1.59 -1.55
CA LEU A 100 9.44 -2.84 -1.09
C LEU A 100 9.86 -4.03 -1.95
N LYS A 101 9.88 -3.86 -3.26
CA LYS A 101 10.35 -4.91 -4.17
C LYS A 101 11.81 -5.26 -3.88
N ASP A 102 12.69 -4.25 -3.78
CA ASP A 102 14.11 -4.47 -3.48
C ASP A 102 14.30 -5.16 -2.12
N TYR A 103 13.51 -4.77 -1.12
CA TYR A 103 13.54 -5.37 0.20
C TYR A 103 13.26 -6.88 0.16
N PHE A 104 12.22 -7.31 -0.55
CA PHE A 104 11.87 -8.73 -0.68
C PHE A 104 12.79 -9.47 -1.66
N ASP A 105 13.28 -8.84 -2.71
CA ASP A 105 14.33 -9.41 -3.58
C ASP A 105 15.57 -9.79 -2.75
N ASN A 106 15.97 -8.95 -1.82
CA ASN A 106 17.09 -9.22 -0.93
C ASN A 106 16.80 -10.36 0.06
N ILE A 107 15.58 -10.42 0.61
CA ILE A 107 15.20 -11.50 1.54
C ILE A 107 15.23 -12.86 0.85
N ILE A 108 14.69 -12.98 -0.36
CA ILE A 108 14.67 -14.24 -1.11
C ILE A 108 15.96 -14.50 -1.89
N ASN A 109 16.89 -13.55 -1.91
CA ASN A 109 18.12 -13.59 -2.71
C ASN A 109 17.85 -13.89 -4.19
N GLY A 110 16.91 -13.16 -4.78
CA GLY A 110 16.46 -13.34 -6.16
C GLY A 110 15.54 -12.23 -6.61
N ASP A 111 14.74 -12.52 -7.62
CA ASP A 111 13.77 -11.59 -8.20
C ASP A 111 12.34 -12.05 -7.86
N VAL A 112 11.60 -11.24 -7.13
CA VAL A 112 10.19 -11.52 -6.76
C VAL A 112 9.36 -11.77 -8.02
N TYR A 113 9.61 -11.06 -9.12
CA TYR A 113 8.87 -11.24 -10.36
C TYR A 113 9.06 -12.65 -10.95
N ALA A 114 10.14 -13.33 -10.64
CA ALA A 114 10.40 -14.69 -11.10
C ALA A 114 9.58 -15.77 -10.37
N LEU A 115 8.89 -15.41 -9.29
CA LEU A 115 8.04 -16.33 -8.53
C LEU A 115 6.66 -16.58 -9.17
N PHE A 116 6.30 -15.78 -10.15
CA PHE A 116 4.95 -15.82 -10.74
C PHE A 116 4.94 -16.17 -12.21
#